data_c5431820735c1e02c0070bbd8275a66f
#
_entry.id   c5431820735c1e02c0070bbd8275a66f
#
_cell.length_a   1.000
_cell.length_b   1.000
_cell.length_c   1.000
_cell.angle_alpha   90.00
_cell.angle_beta   90.00
_cell.angle_gamma   90.00
#
_symmetry.space_group_name_H-M   'P 1'
#
loop_
_entity.id
_entity.type
_entity.pdbx_description
1 polymer ?
#
loop_
_entity_poly.entity_id
_entity_poly.type
_entity_poly.pdbx_seq_one_letter_code
_entity_poly.pdbx_strand_id
1 'polypeptide(L)'
;MKIAIAGKGGVGKTTLSAALARLYRDEGRNVLAIDADSNPNLAAALGIPVQGITPLSEQKDLVEERTKAKLGGFGTIFKLNPRVDDIAQKYAVEHENIKLLIMGTVKLGESGCACPANVLVKSLLTHLLLTEKDVVICDMEAGVEHLGRGTAKAVDAMIVVVEPGRRSVETANHIYELAQHLGVTRVYTVGNKVRTEEEREFIKNLVVTDVLGFIPYDQQIIEADMRGEPLFVPEVIKEVEKIKENLESKILE
;
A
#
# COMPACT_ATOMS: atom_id res chain seq x y z
N MET A 1 -2.26 1.36 -13.76
CA MET A 1 -3.05 1.92 -12.63
C MET A 1 -2.27 1.75 -11.35
N LYS A 2 -2.22 2.80 -10.50
CA LYS A 2 -1.54 2.79 -9.19
C LYS A 2 -2.55 3.06 -8.08
N ILE A 3 -2.64 2.14 -7.14
CA ILE A 3 -3.57 2.19 -6.01
C ILE A 3 -2.74 2.24 -4.72
N ALA A 4 -2.93 3.27 -3.90
CA ALA A 4 -2.40 3.32 -2.56
C ALA A 4 -3.47 2.88 -1.55
N ILE A 5 -3.11 2.04 -0.60
CA ILE A 5 -4.02 1.55 0.44
C ILE A 5 -3.49 2.03 1.79
N ALA A 6 -4.27 2.83 2.48
CA ALA A 6 -3.94 3.45 3.76
C ALA A 6 -5.03 3.18 4.81
N GLY A 7 -4.80 3.57 6.05
CA GLY A 7 -5.76 3.41 7.15
C GLY A 7 -5.06 3.08 8.46
N LYS A 8 -5.77 3.14 9.55
CA LYS A 8 -5.25 2.87 10.89
C LYS A 8 -4.58 1.48 10.98
N GLY A 9 -3.64 1.30 11.91
CA GLY A 9 -3.05 -0.02 12.17
C GLY A 9 -4.11 -1.07 12.51
N GLY A 10 -4.00 -2.27 11.92
CA GLY A 10 -4.89 -3.40 12.19
C GLY A 10 -6.26 -3.39 11.49
N VAL A 11 -6.60 -2.39 10.67
CA VAL A 11 -7.90 -2.31 9.97
C VAL A 11 -8.05 -3.28 8.80
N GLY A 12 -6.97 -3.96 8.37
CA GLY A 12 -6.99 -4.93 7.26
C GLY A 12 -6.55 -4.38 5.91
N LYS A 13 -5.68 -3.38 5.90
CA LYS A 13 -5.05 -2.86 4.68
C LYS A 13 -4.39 -3.96 3.86
N THR A 14 -3.53 -4.74 4.50
CA THR A 14 -2.78 -5.83 3.88
C THR A 14 -3.68 -6.92 3.32
N THR A 15 -4.80 -7.22 3.99
CA THR A 15 -5.82 -8.15 3.51
C THR A 15 -6.43 -7.66 2.19
N LEU A 16 -6.83 -6.39 2.13
CA LEU A 16 -7.37 -5.78 0.91
C LEU A 16 -6.30 -5.72 -0.20
N SER A 17 -5.07 -5.33 0.15
CA SER A 17 -3.94 -5.27 -0.79
C SER A 17 -3.66 -6.62 -1.44
N ALA A 18 -3.59 -7.68 -0.64
CA ALA A 18 -3.36 -9.04 -1.13
C ALA A 18 -4.52 -9.56 -1.99
N ALA A 19 -5.77 -9.30 -1.59
CA ALA A 19 -6.95 -9.71 -2.34
C ALA A 19 -7.01 -9.01 -3.71
N LEU A 20 -6.81 -7.68 -3.76
CA LEU A 20 -6.76 -6.93 -5.02
C LEU A 20 -5.62 -7.40 -5.92
N ALA A 21 -4.43 -7.66 -5.37
CA ALA A 21 -3.30 -8.14 -6.14
C ALA A 21 -3.61 -9.47 -6.85
N ARG A 22 -4.28 -10.38 -6.16
CA ARG A 22 -4.70 -11.68 -6.75
C ARG A 22 -5.79 -11.51 -7.79
N LEU A 23 -6.81 -10.69 -7.54
CA LEU A 23 -7.88 -10.45 -8.52
C LEU A 23 -7.33 -9.87 -9.82
N TYR A 24 -6.44 -8.88 -9.76
CA TYR A 24 -5.82 -8.32 -10.96
C TYR A 24 -4.90 -9.33 -11.67
N ARG A 25 -4.15 -10.14 -10.93
CA ARG A 25 -3.36 -11.23 -11.52
C ARG A 25 -4.25 -12.24 -12.26
N ASP A 26 -5.37 -12.62 -11.68
CA ASP A 26 -6.30 -13.60 -12.26
C ASP A 26 -6.95 -13.08 -13.55
N GLU A 27 -7.04 -11.76 -13.71
CA GLU A 27 -7.42 -11.10 -14.96
C GLU A 27 -6.27 -10.97 -15.99
N GLY A 28 -5.10 -11.51 -15.67
CA GLY A 28 -3.94 -11.48 -16.56
C GLY A 28 -3.21 -10.14 -16.61
N ARG A 29 -3.40 -9.28 -15.59
CA ARG A 29 -2.65 -8.03 -15.44
C ARG A 29 -1.26 -8.31 -14.86
N ASN A 30 -0.28 -7.48 -15.22
CA ASN A 30 1.01 -7.48 -14.53
C ASN A 30 0.83 -6.76 -13.18
N VAL A 31 1.03 -7.45 -12.08
CA VAL A 31 0.83 -6.89 -10.73
C VAL A 31 2.17 -6.64 -10.07
N LEU A 32 2.36 -5.42 -9.58
CA LEU A 32 3.44 -5.07 -8.66
C LEU A 32 2.84 -4.67 -7.31
N ALA A 33 3.01 -5.53 -6.33
CA ALA A 33 2.66 -5.25 -4.95
C ALA A 33 3.86 -4.60 -4.25
N ILE A 34 3.62 -3.52 -3.54
CA ILE A 34 4.65 -2.79 -2.78
C ILE A 34 4.23 -2.80 -1.31
N ASP A 35 5.03 -3.42 -0.47
CA ASP A 35 4.87 -3.35 0.97
C ASP A 35 5.69 -2.17 1.50
N ALA A 36 4.99 -1.10 1.83
CA ALA A 36 5.56 0.14 2.36
C ALA A 36 5.24 0.35 3.85
N ASP A 37 4.77 -0.70 4.55
CA ASP A 37 4.60 -0.69 5.99
C ASP A 37 5.97 -0.92 6.68
N SER A 38 6.18 -0.26 7.80
CA SER A 38 7.37 -0.46 8.64
C SER A 38 7.45 -1.87 9.22
N ASN A 39 6.31 -2.55 9.32
CA ASN A 39 6.19 -3.95 9.71
C ASN A 39 5.60 -4.76 8.53
N PRO A 40 6.43 -5.21 7.58
CA PRO A 40 5.97 -5.79 6.33
C PRO A 40 5.25 -7.12 6.56
N ASN A 41 4.03 -7.24 6.06
CA ASN A 41 3.17 -8.42 6.17
C ASN A 41 2.54 -8.85 4.83
N LEU A 42 2.72 -8.07 3.77
CA LEU A 42 2.09 -8.34 2.48
C LEU A 42 2.60 -9.64 1.84
N ALA A 43 3.87 -9.98 2.06
CA ALA A 43 4.43 -11.25 1.61
C ALA A 43 3.66 -12.44 2.18
N ALA A 44 3.47 -12.48 3.50
CA ALA A 44 2.72 -13.55 4.17
C ALA A 44 1.26 -13.62 3.68
N ALA A 45 0.58 -12.47 3.55
CA ALA A 45 -0.78 -12.39 3.05
C ALA A 45 -0.92 -12.91 1.60
N LEU A 46 0.12 -12.76 0.78
CA LEU A 46 0.19 -13.28 -0.58
C LEU A 46 0.65 -14.76 -0.64
N GLY A 47 1.13 -15.33 0.47
CA GLY A 47 1.71 -16.67 0.50
C GLY A 47 3.13 -16.73 -0.09
N ILE A 48 3.82 -15.60 -0.15
CA ILE A 48 5.20 -15.51 -0.65
C ILE A 48 6.16 -15.83 0.50
N PRO A 49 7.06 -16.81 0.33
CA PRO A 49 8.06 -17.11 1.34
C PRO A 49 8.98 -15.91 1.61
N VAL A 50 9.01 -15.42 2.84
CA VAL A 50 9.81 -14.25 3.24
C VAL A 50 11.31 -14.54 3.42
N GLN A 51 11.70 -15.82 3.45
CA GLN A 51 13.09 -16.22 3.66
C GLN A 51 13.99 -15.71 2.52
N GLY A 52 15.00 -14.92 2.86
CA GLY A 52 15.96 -14.37 1.90
C GLY A 52 15.53 -13.06 1.21
N ILE A 53 14.37 -12.52 1.54
CA ILE A 53 13.97 -11.21 1.04
C ILE A 53 14.56 -10.12 1.94
N THR A 54 15.48 -9.33 1.40
CA THR A 54 16.02 -8.15 2.10
C THR A 54 15.25 -6.90 1.68
N PRO A 55 14.64 -6.16 2.61
CA PRO A 55 13.95 -4.91 2.29
C PRO A 55 14.87 -3.91 1.57
N LEU A 56 14.32 -3.11 0.67
CA LEU A 56 15.11 -2.17 -0.14
C LEU A 56 15.87 -1.14 0.71
N SER A 57 15.26 -0.68 1.81
CA SER A 57 15.88 0.26 2.75
C SER A 57 17.11 -0.30 3.47
N GLU A 58 17.24 -1.63 3.55
CA GLU A 58 18.33 -2.34 4.22
C GLU A 58 19.43 -2.76 3.25
N GLN A 59 19.20 -2.67 1.95
CA GLN A 59 20.19 -2.96 0.92
C GLN A 59 21.16 -1.80 0.77
N LYS A 60 22.17 -1.77 1.63
CA LYS A 60 23.14 -0.66 1.73
C LYS A 60 23.79 -0.32 0.40
N ASP A 61 24.26 -1.33 -0.33
CA ASP A 61 24.91 -1.15 -1.62
C ASP A 61 23.99 -0.50 -2.65
N LEU A 62 22.73 -0.91 -2.69
CA LEU A 62 21.71 -0.29 -3.56
C LEU A 62 21.48 1.15 -3.17
N VAL A 63 21.27 1.44 -1.88
CA VAL A 63 21.01 2.80 -1.40
C VAL A 63 22.20 3.71 -1.72
N GLU A 64 23.44 3.27 -1.46
CA GLU A 64 24.66 4.02 -1.76
C GLU A 64 24.86 4.21 -3.26
N GLU A 65 24.66 3.16 -4.06
CA GLU A 65 24.77 3.25 -5.53
C GLU A 65 23.82 4.29 -6.11
N ARG A 66 22.55 4.25 -5.69
CA ARG A 66 21.49 5.08 -6.29
C ARG A 66 21.50 6.51 -5.77
N THR A 67 21.70 6.69 -4.49
CA THR A 67 21.68 8.03 -3.86
C THR A 67 23.05 8.71 -3.86
N LYS A 68 24.13 7.94 -4.09
CA LYS A 68 25.53 8.41 -3.93
C LYS A 68 25.85 8.82 -2.48
N ALA A 69 25.04 8.39 -1.52
CA ALA A 69 25.30 8.60 -0.10
C ALA A 69 26.40 7.63 0.36
N LYS A 70 27.26 8.07 1.28
CA LYS A 70 28.11 7.16 2.08
C LYS A 70 27.39 6.93 3.40
N LEU A 71 26.86 5.72 3.60
CA LEU A 71 26.15 5.37 4.84
C LEU A 71 27.16 5.33 6.01
N GLY A 72 26.82 6.04 7.09
CA GLY A 72 27.67 6.16 8.28
C GLY A 72 28.56 7.41 8.34
N GLY A 73 28.55 8.28 7.35
CA GLY A 73 29.24 9.58 7.36
C GLY A 73 28.34 10.72 7.85
N PHE A 74 28.88 11.62 8.67
CA PHE A 74 28.19 12.88 9.04
C PHE A 74 28.21 13.85 7.84
N GLY A 75 27.02 14.44 7.51
CA GLY A 75 26.93 15.53 6.52
C GLY A 75 27.09 15.10 5.06
N THR A 76 26.74 13.87 4.70
CA THR A 76 26.87 13.37 3.33
C THR A 76 25.87 14.04 2.39
N ILE A 77 26.39 14.63 1.30
CA ILE A 77 25.59 15.10 0.17
C ILE A 77 25.18 13.87 -0.64
N PHE A 78 23.87 13.75 -0.96
CA PHE A 78 23.33 12.65 -1.76
C PHE A 78 22.28 13.14 -2.76
N LYS A 79 22.00 12.32 -3.78
CA LYS A 79 21.01 12.63 -4.80
C LYS A 79 19.60 12.55 -4.23
N LEU A 80 18.80 13.61 -4.41
CA LEU A 80 17.40 13.66 -4.01
C LEU A 80 16.44 13.02 -5.04
N ASN A 81 16.93 12.76 -6.26
CA ASN A 81 16.16 12.10 -7.32
C ASN A 81 17.00 10.96 -7.94
N PRO A 82 17.16 9.82 -7.27
CA PRO A 82 17.90 8.68 -7.78
C PRO A 82 17.12 8.00 -8.92
N ARG A 83 17.86 7.30 -9.79
CA ARG A 83 17.27 6.48 -10.84
C ARG A 83 16.72 5.20 -10.22
N VAL A 84 15.46 4.85 -10.52
CA VAL A 84 14.72 3.73 -9.88
C VAL A 84 13.94 2.86 -10.87
N ASP A 85 13.98 3.17 -12.14
CA ASP A 85 13.21 2.52 -13.22
C ASP A 85 13.47 1.02 -13.36
N ASP A 86 14.65 0.54 -12.99
CA ASP A 86 15.07 -0.86 -13.05
C ASP A 86 14.88 -1.62 -11.71
N ILE A 87 14.50 -0.94 -10.64
CA ILE A 87 14.43 -1.55 -9.30
C ILE A 87 13.37 -2.65 -9.24
N ALA A 88 12.17 -2.40 -9.76
CA ALA A 88 11.11 -3.40 -9.76
C ALA A 88 11.51 -4.67 -10.53
N GLN A 89 12.27 -4.54 -11.61
CA GLN A 89 12.73 -5.68 -12.39
C GLN A 89 13.84 -6.48 -11.69
N LYS A 90 14.73 -5.79 -10.96
CA LYS A 90 15.93 -6.41 -10.38
C LYS A 90 15.73 -6.96 -8.96
N TYR A 91 14.85 -6.34 -8.19
CA TYR A 91 14.73 -6.56 -6.75
C TYR A 91 13.36 -7.06 -6.30
N ALA A 92 12.34 -7.07 -7.20
CA ALA A 92 11.07 -7.67 -6.86
C ALA A 92 11.20 -9.20 -6.80
N VAL A 93 10.59 -9.79 -5.79
CA VAL A 93 10.37 -11.24 -5.73
C VAL A 93 9.12 -11.56 -6.53
N GLU A 94 9.21 -12.49 -7.45
CA GLU A 94 8.08 -12.92 -8.26
C GLU A 94 7.53 -14.25 -7.75
N HIS A 95 6.23 -14.28 -7.50
CA HIS A 95 5.50 -15.47 -7.08
C HIS A 95 4.11 -15.47 -7.72
N GLU A 96 3.74 -16.56 -8.38
CA GLU A 96 2.44 -16.70 -9.07
C GLU A 96 2.06 -15.48 -9.94
N ASN A 97 3.00 -14.95 -10.71
CA ASN A 97 2.82 -13.76 -11.55
C ASN A 97 2.51 -12.43 -10.80
N ILE A 98 2.74 -12.39 -9.50
CA ILE A 98 2.76 -11.16 -8.70
C ILE A 98 4.21 -10.83 -8.38
N LYS A 99 4.63 -9.62 -8.67
CA LYS A 99 5.92 -9.07 -8.24
C LYS A 99 5.74 -8.35 -6.92
N LEU A 100 6.56 -8.67 -5.93
CA LEU A 100 6.55 -8.04 -4.61
C LEU A 100 7.83 -7.27 -4.37
N LEU A 101 7.69 -6.01 -3.94
CA LEU A 101 8.77 -5.20 -3.38
C LEU A 101 8.49 -4.91 -1.91
N ILE A 102 9.46 -5.19 -1.04
CA ILE A 102 9.40 -4.81 0.38
C ILE A 102 10.29 -3.58 0.58
N MET A 103 9.68 -2.48 1.00
CA MET A 103 10.39 -1.21 1.18
C MET A 103 11.22 -1.21 2.48
N GLY A 104 10.69 -1.82 3.53
CA GLY A 104 11.31 -1.87 4.85
C GLY A 104 11.14 -0.58 5.66
N THR A 105 11.58 -0.66 6.92
CA THR A 105 11.47 0.47 7.86
C THR A 105 12.43 1.58 7.49
N VAL A 106 11.90 2.74 7.24
CA VAL A 106 12.70 3.95 7.13
C VAL A 106 12.59 4.73 8.43
N LYS A 107 13.57 4.58 9.30
CA LYS A 107 13.64 5.40 10.52
C LYS A 107 13.77 6.86 10.11
N LEU A 108 12.74 7.67 10.38
CA LEU A 108 12.87 9.11 10.39
C LEU A 108 13.95 9.42 11.44
N GLY A 109 15.11 9.90 10.99
CA GLY A 109 16.12 10.37 11.93
C GLY A 109 15.48 11.45 12.81
N GLU A 110 15.80 11.46 14.11
CA GLU A 110 15.28 12.40 15.12
C GLU A 110 15.42 13.88 14.73
N SER A 111 16.11 14.19 13.63
CA SER A 111 16.43 15.53 13.13
C SER A 111 15.68 15.95 11.86
N GLY A 112 14.65 15.22 11.41
CA GLY A 112 13.91 15.58 10.18
C GLY A 112 14.74 15.51 8.88
N CYS A 113 15.95 14.96 8.93
CA CYS A 113 16.82 14.83 7.77
C CYS A 113 16.31 13.78 6.80
N ALA A 114 16.30 14.12 5.51
CA ALA A 114 16.01 13.16 4.44
C ALA A 114 17.04 12.00 4.51
N CYS A 115 16.58 10.81 4.90
CA CYS A 115 17.40 9.61 4.87
C CYS A 115 17.54 9.15 3.40
N PRO A 116 18.73 8.73 2.93
CA PRO A 116 18.91 8.22 1.57
C PRO A 116 17.94 7.10 1.19
N ALA A 117 17.63 6.18 2.10
CA ALA A 117 16.65 5.12 1.88
C ALA A 117 15.23 5.68 1.66
N ASN A 118 14.81 6.71 2.41
CA ASN A 118 13.54 7.41 2.21
C ASN A 118 13.44 8.04 0.82
N VAL A 119 14.52 8.65 0.37
CA VAL A 119 14.58 9.27 -0.96
C VAL A 119 14.46 8.20 -2.04
N LEU A 120 15.11 7.05 -1.87
CA LEU A 120 14.99 5.93 -2.80
C LEU A 120 13.53 5.45 -2.89
N VAL A 121 12.87 5.21 -1.74
CA VAL A 121 11.46 4.79 -1.65
C VAL A 121 10.54 5.80 -2.32
N LYS A 122 10.66 7.08 -1.98
CA LYS A 122 9.86 8.14 -2.60
C LYS A 122 10.06 8.21 -4.11
N SER A 123 11.31 8.13 -4.57
CA SER A 123 11.61 8.15 -6.00
C SER A 123 11.01 6.96 -6.72
N LEU A 124 11.05 5.76 -6.12
CA LEU A 124 10.44 4.56 -6.70
C LEU A 124 8.92 4.74 -6.87
N LEU A 125 8.22 5.18 -5.85
CA LEU A 125 6.79 5.41 -5.92
C LEU A 125 6.41 6.48 -6.94
N THR A 126 7.25 7.51 -7.09
CA THR A 126 6.99 8.64 -8.01
C THR A 126 7.24 8.28 -9.46
N HIS A 127 8.32 7.56 -9.74
CA HIS A 127 8.85 7.36 -11.09
C HIS A 127 8.62 5.96 -11.66
N LEU A 128 7.79 5.16 -11.00
CA LEU A 128 7.45 3.84 -11.53
C LEU A 128 6.75 3.97 -12.88
N LEU A 129 7.39 3.52 -13.95
CA LEU A 129 6.81 3.49 -15.29
C LEU A 129 5.79 2.35 -15.37
N LEU A 130 4.58 2.66 -15.82
CA LEU A 130 3.48 1.71 -15.98
C LEU A 130 3.15 1.54 -17.46
N THR A 131 2.88 0.30 -17.84
CA THR A 131 2.21 -0.03 -19.10
C THR A 131 0.69 -0.09 -18.89
N GLU A 132 -0.11 -0.14 -19.94
CA GLU A 132 -1.57 -0.26 -19.85
C GLU A 132 -2.04 -1.50 -19.07
N LYS A 133 -1.22 -2.59 -19.07
CA LYS A 133 -1.54 -3.84 -18.36
C LYS A 133 -1.07 -3.85 -16.90
N ASP A 134 -0.27 -2.90 -16.49
CA ASP A 134 0.34 -2.91 -15.17
C ASP A 134 -0.61 -2.35 -14.11
N VAL A 135 -0.62 -3.00 -12.96
CA VAL A 135 -1.29 -2.55 -11.75
C VAL A 135 -0.27 -2.51 -10.62
N VAL A 136 -0.17 -1.37 -9.94
CA VAL A 136 0.65 -1.22 -8.75
C VAL A 136 -0.27 -1.06 -7.55
N ILE A 137 -0.07 -1.91 -6.55
CA ILE A 137 -0.78 -1.86 -5.27
C ILE A 137 0.25 -1.56 -4.19
N CYS A 138 0.08 -0.42 -3.52
CA CYS A 138 0.97 0.02 -2.47
C CYS A 138 0.26 -0.13 -1.12
N ASP A 139 0.66 -1.12 -0.33
CA ASP A 139 0.22 -1.30 1.06
C ASP A 139 1.01 -0.37 1.96
N MET A 140 0.33 0.65 2.50
CA MET A 140 0.99 1.73 3.24
C MET A 140 0.76 1.58 4.74
N GLU A 141 1.66 2.15 5.52
CA GLU A 141 1.46 2.33 6.95
C GLU A 141 0.28 3.29 7.24
N ALA A 142 -0.03 3.52 8.49
CA ALA A 142 -1.19 4.30 8.97
C ALA A 142 -1.24 5.77 8.55
N GLY A 143 -0.42 6.20 7.60
CA GLY A 143 -0.33 7.59 7.14
C GLY A 143 0.01 7.73 5.66
N VAL A 144 0.10 8.97 5.22
CA VAL A 144 0.49 9.35 3.86
C VAL A 144 1.90 9.95 3.81
N GLU A 145 2.69 9.77 4.86
CA GLU A 145 4.00 10.40 5.04
C GLU A 145 5.00 9.97 3.96
N HIS A 146 4.83 8.76 3.43
CA HIS A 146 5.63 8.27 2.31
C HIS A 146 5.25 8.91 0.97
N LEU A 147 4.05 9.51 0.88
CA LEU A 147 3.60 10.27 -0.28
C LEU A 147 4.05 11.73 -0.10
N GLY A 148 5.17 12.12 -0.67
CA GLY A 148 5.51 13.55 -0.82
C GLY A 148 4.67 14.21 -1.93
N ARG A 149 4.68 15.55 -2.03
CA ARG A 149 3.94 16.31 -3.05
C ARG A 149 4.16 15.85 -4.51
N GLY A 150 5.31 15.23 -4.81
CA GLY A 150 5.59 14.63 -6.12
C GLY A 150 5.00 13.24 -6.29
N THR A 151 4.90 12.46 -5.21
CA THR A 151 4.41 11.07 -5.22
C THR A 151 2.89 11.00 -5.32
N ALA A 152 2.18 11.99 -4.80
CA ALA A 152 0.73 12.04 -4.85
C ALA A 152 0.17 12.10 -6.28
N LYS A 153 0.89 12.79 -7.18
CA LYS A 153 0.55 12.80 -8.62
C LYS A 153 0.79 11.46 -9.32
N ALA A 154 1.50 10.55 -8.68
CA ALA A 154 1.82 9.23 -9.23
C ALA A 154 0.83 8.15 -8.81
N VAL A 155 -0.20 8.48 -8.02
CA VAL A 155 -1.24 7.56 -7.55
C VAL A 155 -2.54 7.90 -8.25
N ASP A 156 -3.15 6.92 -8.93
CA ASP A 156 -4.43 7.11 -9.64
C ASP A 156 -5.62 7.13 -8.66
N ALA A 157 -5.52 6.36 -7.58
CA ALA A 157 -6.52 6.34 -6.52
C ALA A 157 -5.90 5.93 -5.17
N MET A 158 -6.46 6.44 -4.08
CA MET A 158 -6.18 6.01 -2.72
C MET A 158 -7.42 5.39 -2.10
N ILE A 159 -7.25 4.24 -1.46
CA ILE A 159 -8.29 3.59 -0.66
C ILE A 159 -7.91 3.71 0.81
N VAL A 160 -8.79 4.26 1.61
CA VAL A 160 -8.65 4.31 3.07
C VAL A 160 -9.52 3.23 3.70
N VAL A 161 -8.89 2.27 4.35
CA VAL A 161 -9.59 1.16 5.00
C VAL A 161 -10.02 1.56 6.40
N VAL A 162 -11.29 1.32 6.74
CA VAL A 162 -11.94 1.71 7.99
C VAL A 162 -12.64 0.52 8.62
N GLU A 163 -12.47 0.31 9.92
CA GLU A 163 -13.30 -0.61 10.71
C GLU A 163 -14.39 0.14 11.48
N PRO A 164 -15.51 -0.50 11.88
CA PRO A 164 -16.57 0.13 12.65
C PRO A 164 -16.06 0.66 14.01
N GLY A 165 -15.78 1.96 14.07
CA GLY A 165 -15.30 2.62 15.28
C GLY A 165 -14.87 4.07 15.04
N ARG A 166 -15.23 4.98 15.96
CA ARG A 166 -14.96 6.42 15.84
C ARG A 166 -13.50 6.72 15.55
N ARG A 167 -12.56 6.11 16.25
CA ARG A 167 -11.12 6.36 16.06
C ARG A 167 -10.64 5.94 14.67
N SER A 168 -11.22 4.90 14.06
CA SER A 168 -10.87 4.47 12.72
C SER A 168 -11.38 5.47 11.68
N VAL A 169 -12.61 5.95 11.85
CA VAL A 169 -13.22 6.97 10.98
C VAL A 169 -12.48 8.31 11.09
N GLU A 170 -12.17 8.78 12.30
CA GLU A 170 -11.40 10.01 12.52
C GLU A 170 -10.02 9.93 11.85
N THR A 171 -9.33 8.78 11.98
CA THR A 171 -8.07 8.54 11.27
C THR A 171 -8.24 8.60 9.75
N ALA A 172 -9.33 8.01 9.22
CA ALA A 172 -9.58 8.02 7.78
C ALA A 172 -9.85 9.44 7.26
N ASN A 173 -10.64 10.23 7.97
CA ASN A 173 -10.92 11.61 7.60
C ASN A 173 -9.64 12.46 7.65
N HIS A 174 -8.78 12.23 8.64
CA HIS A 174 -7.47 12.90 8.69
C HIS A 174 -6.55 12.48 7.53
N ILE A 175 -6.52 11.19 7.17
CA ILE A 175 -5.78 10.71 6.00
C ILE A 175 -6.30 11.38 4.72
N TYR A 176 -7.63 11.53 4.58
CA TYR A 176 -8.23 12.23 3.45
C TYR A 176 -7.73 13.68 3.36
N GLU A 177 -7.76 14.43 4.46
CA GLU A 177 -7.27 15.82 4.48
C GLU A 177 -5.79 15.91 4.07
N LEU A 178 -4.94 15.03 4.61
CA LEU A 178 -3.52 14.97 4.23
C LEU A 178 -3.33 14.61 2.76
N ALA A 179 -4.08 13.65 2.24
CA ALA A 179 -4.05 13.24 0.84
C ALA A 179 -4.43 14.39 -0.09
N GLN A 180 -5.47 15.16 0.24
CA GLN A 180 -5.85 16.36 -0.50
C GLN A 180 -4.74 17.41 -0.50
N HIS A 181 -4.10 17.68 0.63
CA HIS A 181 -2.96 18.60 0.70
C HIS A 181 -1.75 18.16 -0.14
N LEU A 182 -1.60 16.86 -0.36
CA LEU A 182 -0.57 16.29 -1.21
C LEU A 182 -0.97 16.28 -2.69
N GLY A 183 -2.23 16.54 -3.02
CA GLY A 183 -2.76 16.57 -4.39
C GLY A 183 -3.30 15.23 -4.90
N VAL A 184 -3.61 14.28 -4.01
CA VAL A 184 -4.38 13.07 -4.36
C VAL A 184 -5.85 13.45 -4.46
N THR A 185 -6.41 13.42 -5.65
CA THR A 185 -7.79 13.87 -5.90
C THR A 185 -8.83 12.76 -5.73
N ARG A 186 -8.43 11.51 -5.99
CA ARG A 186 -9.32 10.34 -5.91
C ARG A 186 -9.04 9.54 -4.65
N VAL A 187 -9.78 9.84 -3.59
CA VAL A 187 -9.69 9.15 -2.30
C VAL A 187 -11.03 8.52 -1.98
N TYR A 188 -11.02 7.24 -1.70
CA TYR A 188 -12.21 6.43 -1.43
C TYR A 188 -12.08 5.67 -0.12
N THR A 189 -13.20 5.25 0.46
CA THR A 189 -13.23 4.42 1.66
C THR A 189 -13.67 2.99 1.35
N VAL A 190 -13.07 2.03 2.05
CA VAL A 190 -13.54 0.64 2.16
C VAL A 190 -13.78 0.33 3.63
N GLY A 191 -15.02 -0.05 3.96
CA GLY A 191 -15.35 -0.55 5.30
C GLY A 191 -14.89 -2.01 5.44
N ASN A 192 -14.16 -2.34 6.49
CA ASN A 192 -13.70 -3.71 6.76
C ASN A 192 -14.16 -4.19 8.14
N LYS A 193 -14.22 -5.50 8.34
CA LYS A 193 -14.64 -6.17 9.58
C LYS A 193 -16.07 -5.80 10.00
N VAL A 194 -16.93 -5.54 9.04
CA VAL A 194 -18.32 -5.12 9.28
C VAL A 194 -19.19 -6.34 9.58
N ARG A 195 -20.01 -6.26 10.62
CA ARG A 195 -20.88 -7.37 11.06
C ARG A 195 -22.36 -7.12 10.83
N THR A 196 -22.78 -5.83 10.90
CA THR A 196 -24.21 -5.47 10.84
C THR A 196 -24.45 -4.32 9.86
N GLU A 197 -25.70 -4.10 9.49
CA GLU A 197 -26.07 -2.97 8.65
C GLU A 197 -25.90 -1.64 9.39
N GLU A 198 -26.12 -1.59 10.70
CA GLU A 198 -25.88 -0.41 11.51
C GLU A 198 -24.39 0.01 11.48
N GLU A 199 -23.47 -0.95 11.44
CA GLU A 199 -22.05 -0.67 11.30
C GLU A 199 -21.70 -0.10 9.92
N ARG A 200 -22.39 -0.55 8.84
CA ARG A 200 -22.26 0.02 7.50
C ARG A 200 -22.74 1.46 7.46
N GLU A 201 -23.94 1.71 7.98
CA GLU A 201 -24.50 3.07 8.06
C GLU A 201 -23.65 3.99 8.94
N PHE A 202 -23.10 3.47 10.04
CA PHE A 202 -22.16 4.22 10.88
C PHE A 202 -20.95 4.71 10.08
N ILE A 203 -20.32 3.84 9.28
CA ILE A 203 -19.18 4.23 8.44
C ILE A 203 -19.63 5.23 7.39
N LYS A 204 -20.69 4.93 6.59
CA LYS A 204 -21.18 5.81 5.51
C LYS A 204 -21.48 7.23 5.99
N ASN A 205 -22.09 7.36 7.16
CA ASN A 205 -22.52 8.65 7.68
C ASN A 205 -21.39 9.50 8.25
N LEU A 206 -20.23 8.92 8.55
CA LEU A 206 -19.15 9.63 9.24
C LEU A 206 -17.86 9.79 8.41
N VAL A 207 -17.66 9.02 7.35
CA VAL A 207 -16.55 9.25 6.42
C VAL A 207 -16.89 10.36 5.44
N VAL A 208 -15.88 11.14 5.05
CA VAL A 208 -16.05 12.28 4.11
C VAL A 208 -15.87 11.89 2.65
N THR A 209 -15.52 10.62 2.38
CA THR A 209 -15.27 10.11 1.03
C THR A 209 -16.35 9.12 0.60
N ASP A 210 -16.45 8.88 -0.71
CA ASP A 210 -17.29 7.82 -1.24
C ASP A 210 -16.83 6.46 -0.74
N VAL A 211 -17.78 5.60 -0.36
CA VAL A 211 -17.53 4.23 0.07
C VAL A 211 -17.64 3.29 -1.12
N LEU A 212 -16.54 2.60 -1.46
CA LEU A 212 -16.50 1.63 -2.56
C LEU A 212 -17.21 0.32 -2.22
N GLY A 213 -17.25 -0.05 -0.95
CA GLY A 213 -17.89 -1.28 -0.50
C GLY A 213 -17.48 -1.67 0.92
N PHE A 214 -17.94 -2.85 1.33
CA PHE A 214 -17.74 -3.36 2.67
C PHE A 214 -17.27 -4.81 2.64
N ILE A 215 -16.26 -5.10 3.43
CA ILE A 215 -15.74 -6.45 3.67
C ILE A 215 -16.30 -6.92 5.02
N PRO A 216 -16.97 -8.08 5.06
CA PRO A 216 -17.51 -8.61 6.31
C PRO A 216 -16.38 -9.04 7.25
N TYR A 217 -16.69 -9.03 8.55
CA TYR A 217 -15.85 -9.73 9.51
C TYR A 217 -15.92 -11.23 9.25
N ASP A 218 -14.76 -11.83 9.06
CA ASP A 218 -14.65 -13.27 8.86
C ASP A 218 -13.58 -13.85 9.77
N GLN A 219 -13.97 -14.87 10.55
CA GLN A 219 -13.10 -15.56 11.49
C GLN A 219 -12.00 -16.35 10.77
N GLN A 220 -12.25 -16.83 9.56
CA GLN A 220 -11.28 -17.61 8.78
C GLN A 220 -10.05 -16.77 8.40
N ILE A 221 -10.19 -15.44 8.21
CA ILE A 221 -9.06 -14.56 7.98
C ILE A 221 -8.11 -14.57 9.18
N ILE A 222 -8.66 -14.49 10.40
CA ILE A 222 -7.87 -14.51 11.63
C ILE A 222 -7.18 -15.86 11.80
N GLU A 223 -7.90 -16.95 11.51
CA GLU A 223 -7.35 -18.30 11.61
C GLU A 223 -6.26 -18.56 10.57
N ALA A 224 -6.42 -18.06 9.35
CA ALA A 224 -5.39 -18.13 8.30
C ALA A 224 -4.13 -17.35 8.72
N ASP A 225 -4.29 -16.14 9.25
CA ASP A 225 -3.18 -15.32 9.77
C ASP A 225 -2.44 -16.04 10.90
N MET A 226 -3.16 -16.63 11.85
CA MET A 226 -2.56 -17.43 12.94
C MET A 226 -1.78 -18.65 12.46
N ARG A 227 -2.17 -19.24 11.32
CA ARG A 227 -1.47 -20.39 10.71
C ARG A 227 -0.37 -19.96 9.74
N GLY A 228 -0.22 -18.66 9.47
CA GLY A 228 0.69 -18.15 8.44
C GLY A 228 0.28 -18.57 7.03
N GLU A 229 -1.01 -18.79 6.81
CA GLU A 229 -1.58 -19.16 5.52
C GLU A 229 -1.99 -17.89 4.74
N PRO A 230 -2.04 -17.95 3.40
CA PRO A 230 -2.52 -16.83 2.59
C PRO A 230 -3.94 -16.40 2.97
N LEU A 231 -4.18 -15.09 3.04
CA LEU A 231 -5.47 -14.52 3.43
C LEU A 231 -6.49 -14.61 2.27
N PHE A 232 -6.99 -15.80 2.01
CA PHE A 232 -7.85 -16.08 0.87
C PHE A 232 -9.16 -16.79 1.29
N VAL A 233 -10.17 -15.98 1.62
CA VAL A 233 -11.52 -16.44 1.99
C VAL A 233 -12.49 -16.09 0.86
N PRO A 234 -13.20 -17.09 0.24
CA PRO A 234 -14.01 -16.85 -0.95
C PRO A 234 -15.06 -15.73 -0.81
N GLU A 235 -15.74 -15.67 0.34
CA GLU A 235 -16.75 -14.65 0.62
C GLU A 235 -16.15 -13.25 0.65
N VAL A 236 -14.95 -13.11 1.21
CA VAL A 236 -14.21 -11.85 1.26
C VAL A 236 -13.74 -11.46 -0.14
N ILE A 237 -13.23 -12.41 -0.92
CA ILE A 237 -12.79 -12.16 -2.29
C ILE A 237 -13.93 -11.64 -3.16
N LYS A 238 -15.13 -12.20 -3.04
CA LYS A 238 -16.33 -11.75 -3.76
C LYS A 238 -16.69 -10.29 -3.44
N GLU A 239 -16.55 -9.87 -2.20
CA GLU A 239 -16.81 -8.47 -1.83
C GLU A 239 -15.68 -7.55 -2.32
N VAL A 240 -14.42 -8.00 -2.29
CA VAL A 240 -13.29 -7.25 -2.85
C VAL A 240 -13.39 -7.13 -4.37
N GLU A 241 -13.94 -8.11 -5.08
CA GLU A 241 -14.21 -8.02 -6.52
C GLU A 241 -15.19 -6.88 -6.84
N LYS A 242 -16.29 -6.77 -6.09
CA LYS A 242 -17.22 -5.63 -6.22
C LYS A 242 -16.56 -4.28 -5.91
N ILE A 243 -15.71 -4.25 -4.88
CA ILE A 243 -14.94 -3.06 -4.52
C ILE A 243 -14.02 -2.64 -5.67
N LYS A 244 -13.36 -3.63 -6.30
CA LYS A 244 -12.49 -3.43 -7.47
C LYS A 244 -13.29 -2.85 -8.65
N GLU A 245 -14.45 -3.44 -8.98
CA GLU A 245 -15.32 -2.96 -10.05
C GLU A 245 -15.78 -1.52 -9.82
N ASN A 246 -16.19 -1.19 -8.59
CA ASN A 246 -16.57 0.16 -8.20
C ASN A 246 -15.40 1.15 -8.31
N LEU A 247 -14.20 0.73 -7.90
CA LEU A 247 -12.99 1.54 -8.04
C LEU A 247 -12.68 1.84 -9.51
N GLU A 248 -12.71 0.83 -10.37
CA GLU A 248 -12.42 0.98 -11.80
C GLU A 248 -13.43 1.91 -12.49
N SER A 249 -14.71 1.77 -12.18
CA SER A 249 -15.77 2.68 -12.67
C SER A 249 -15.47 4.13 -12.28
N LYS A 250 -15.14 4.38 -11.02
CA LYS A 250 -14.81 5.70 -10.49
C LYS A 250 -13.53 6.32 -11.05
N ILE A 251 -12.58 5.51 -11.50
CA ILE A 251 -11.33 6.00 -12.12
C ILE A 251 -11.57 6.40 -13.58
N LEU A 252 -12.53 5.76 -14.26
CA LEU A 252 -12.89 6.03 -15.66
C LEU A 252 -13.82 7.26 -15.82
N GLU A 253 -14.50 7.67 -14.75
CA GLU A 253 -15.26 8.94 -14.68
C GLU A 253 -14.31 10.16 -14.57
#